data_702ec05ace32c323102fe497e028a7eb
#
_entry.id   702ec05ace32c323102fe497e028a7eb
#
_cell.length_a   1.000
_cell.length_b   1.000
_cell.length_c   1.000
_cell.angle_alpha   90.00
_cell.angle_beta   90.00
_cell.angle_gamma   90.00
#
_symmetry.space_group_name_H-M   'P 1'
#
loop_
_entity.id
_entity.type
_entity.pdbx_description
1 polymer ?
#
loop_
_entity_poly.entity_id
_entity_poly.type
_entity_poly.pdbx_seq_one_letter_code
_entity_poly.pdbx_strand_id
1 'polypeptide(L)'
;GQLDKVTSACNRLAEMDVRASLFIDPDRLQLDAAVAAGAPVVELHTGAYADMEGEAQLVELQRVVDAAHYGHELGLIINAGHGLHYHNVAAIAQIPEIVELNIGHSIISRAVFDGLAMAVSEMKRLITEARSG
;
A
#
# COMPACT_ATOMS: atom_id res chain seq x y z
N GLY A 1 -25.65 0.95 -4.52
CA GLY A 1 -24.70 2.03 -4.26
C GLY A 1 -23.34 1.85 -4.92
N GLN A 2 -22.31 2.42 -4.33
CA GLN A 2 -20.94 2.27 -4.85
C GLN A 2 -20.44 0.84 -4.76
N LEU A 3 -20.76 0.11 -3.69
CA LEU A 3 -20.34 -1.28 -3.50
C LEU A 3 -20.81 -2.17 -4.68
N ASP A 4 -22.05 -2.05 -5.12
CA ASP A 4 -22.56 -2.86 -6.24
C ASP A 4 -21.79 -2.62 -7.54
N LYS A 5 -21.38 -1.37 -7.79
CA LYS A 5 -20.57 -1.03 -8.96
C LYS A 5 -19.17 -1.64 -8.88
N VAL A 6 -18.55 -1.57 -7.69
CA VAL A 6 -17.21 -2.14 -7.47
C VAL A 6 -17.28 -3.66 -7.58
N THR A 7 -18.26 -4.30 -6.96
CA THR A 7 -18.50 -5.75 -7.07
C THR A 7 -18.65 -6.17 -8.52
N SER A 8 -19.50 -5.46 -9.30
CA SER A 8 -19.67 -5.74 -10.72
C SER A 8 -18.36 -5.60 -11.51
N ALA A 9 -17.54 -4.59 -11.19
CA ALA A 9 -16.25 -4.40 -11.83
C ALA A 9 -15.26 -5.54 -11.48
N CYS A 10 -15.17 -5.91 -10.20
CA CYS A 10 -14.32 -7.01 -9.74
C CYS A 10 -14.69 -8.34 -10.42
N ASN A 11 -15.99 -8.65 -10.48
CA ASN A 11 -16.48 -9.87 -11.14
C ASN A 11 -16.10 -9.90 -12.63
N ARG A 12 -16.34 -8.81 -13.37
CA ARG A 12 -15.98 -8.71 -14.79
C ARG A 12 -14.48 -8.84 -15.04
N LEU A 13 -13.64 -8.28 -14.16
CA LEU A 13 -12.18 -8.43 -14.24
C LEU A 13 -11.78 -9.89 -13.98
N ALA A 14 -12.38 -10.52 -12.98
CA ALA A 14 -12.12 -11.92 -12.63
C ALA A 14 -12.50 -12.88 -13.77
N GLU A 15 -13.63 -12.63 -14.47
CA GLU A 15 -14.03 -13.39 -15.66
C GLU A 15 -13.02 -13.34 -16.80
N MET A 16 -12.19 -12.27 -16.83
CA MET A 16 -11.13 -12.09 -17.82
C MET A 16 -9.75 -12.49 -17.29
N ASP A 17 -9.67 -13.14 -16.14
CA ASP A 17 -8.41 -13.50 -15.45
C ASP A 17 -7.55 -12.28 -15.10
N VAL A 18 -8.19 -11.14 -14.84
CA VAL A 18 -7.55 -9.90 -14.40
C VAL A 18 -7.77 -9.69 -12.91
N ARG A 19 -6.69 -9.60 -12.16
CA ARG A 19 -6.71 -9.41 -10.71
C ARG A 19 -7.01 -7.96 -10.34
N ALA A 20 -8.16 -7.72 -9.68
CA ALA A 20 -8.51 -6.41 -9.17
C ALA A 20 -7.71 -6.07 -7.90
N SER A 21 -7.24 -4.84 -7.79
CA SER A 21 -6.67 -4.26 -6.57
C SER A 21 -7.42 -2.98 -6.23
N LEU A 22 -7.95 -2.87 -5.02
CA LEU A 22 -8.69 -1.69 -4.57
C LEU A 22 -7.79 -0.78 -3.75
N PHE A 23 -7.71 0.50 -4.12
CA PHE A 23 -7.00 1.52 -3.38
C PHE A 23 -7.93 2.10 -2.31
N ILE A 24 -7.61 1.88 -1.03
CA ILE A 24 -8.49 2.17 0.11
C ILE A 24 -7.71 2.81 1.26
N ASP A 25 -8.40 3.55 2.11
CA ASP A 25 -7.84 3.97 3.40
C ASP A 25 -7.58 2.77 4.32
N PRO A 26 -6.61 2.85 5.25
CA PRO A 26 -6.36 1.82 6.26
C PRO A 26 -7.48 1.84 7.31
N ASP A 27 -8.65 1.29 6.94
CA ASP A 27 -9.88 1.28 7.72
C ASP A 27 -10.59 -0.07 7.59
N ARG A 28 -11.06 -0.64 8.71
CA ARG A 28 -11.68 -1.97 8.76
C ARG A 28 -12.93 -2.09 7.89
N LEU A 29 -13.76 -1.04 7.86
CA LEU A 29 -15.00 -1.06 7.07
C LEU A 29 -14.69 -1.09 5.57
N GLN A 30 -13.61 -0.44 5.14
CA GLN A 30 -13.17 -0.49 3.74
C GLN A 30 -12.57 -1.85 3.38
N LEU A 31 -11.84 -2.48 4.30
CA LEU A 31 -11.33 -3.85 4.12
C LEU A 31 -12.48 -4.87 4.01
N ASP A 32 -13.48 -4.78 4.91
CA ASP A 32 -14.67 -5.62 4.84
C ASP A 32 -15.43 -5.42 3.52
N ALA A 33 -15.55 -4.18 3.07
CA ALA A 33 -16.19 -3.84 1.80
C ALA A 33 -15.39 -4.39 0.59
N ALA A 34 -14.06 -4.40 0.65
CA ALA A 34 -13.21 -4.98 -0.39
C ALA A 34 -13.43 -6.49 -0.51
N VAL A 35 -13.49 -7.20 0.62
CA VAL A 35 -13.85 -8.63 0.67
C VAL A 35 -15.24 -8.86 0.08
N ALA A 36 -16.23 -8.07 0.52
CA ALA A 36 -17.60 -8.17 0.02
C ALA A 36 -17.72 -7.89 -1.48
N ALA A 37 -16.85 -7.03 -2.03
CA ALA A 37 -16.76 -6.76 -3.45
C ALA A 37 -16.05 -7.86 -4.26
N GLY A 38 -15.42 -8.84 -3.60
CA GLY A 38 -14.68 -9.91 -4.24
C GLY A 38 -13.30 -9.50 -4.77
N ALA A 39 -12.73 -8.40 -4.28
CA ALA A 39 -11.38 -8.00 -4.62
C ALA A 39 -10.35 -8.86 -3.87
N PRO A 40 -9.39 -9.51 -4.54
CA PRO A 40 -8.38 -10.32 -3.87
C PRO A 40 -7.22 -9.51 -3.31
N VAL A 41 -7.06 -8.26 -3.73
CA VAL A 41 -5.94 -7.39 -3.38
C VAL A 41 -6.46 -6.01 -2.97
N VAL A 42 -5.82 -5.44 -1.98
CA VAL A 42 -6.00 -4.03 -1.61
C VAL A 42 -4.65 -3.33 -1.55
N GLU A 43 -4.65 -2.05 -1.88
CA GLU A 43 -3.54 -1.14 -1.64
C GLU A 43 -3.97 -0.14 -0.57
N LEU A 44 -3.29 -0.17 0.59
CA LEU A 44 -3.53 0.76 1.68
C LEU A 44 -2.93 2.13 1.37
N HIS A 45 -3.75 3.16 1.48
CA HIS A 45 -3.35 4.54 1.28
C HIS A 45 -2.47 5.03 2.43
N THR A 46 -1.20 5.30 2.17
CA THR A 46 -0.22 5.75 3.18
C THR A 46 -0.03 7.26 3.23
N GLY A 47 -0.89 8.04 2.57
CA GLY A 47 -0.76 9.51 2.50
C GLY A 47 -0.82 10.18 3.86
N ALA A 48 -1.78 9.82 4.72
CA ALA A 48 -1.88 10.40 6.06
C ALA A 48 -0.61 10.14 6.89
N TYR A 49 -0.04 8.94 6.81
CA TYR A 49 1.26 8.63 7.41
C TYR A 49 2.40 9.51 6.82
N ALA A 50 2.40 9.70 5.51
CA ALA A 50 3.45 10.45 4.82
C ALA A 50 3.40 11.96 5.10
N ASP A 51 2.20 12.50 5.34
CA ASP A 51 1.95 13.93 5.55
C ASP A 51 2.15 14.35 7.03
N MET A 52 2.24 13.40 7.96
CA MET A 52 2.39 13.66 9.39
C MET A 52 3.85 13.53 9.84
N GLU A 53 4.16 14.14 10.99
CA GLU A 53 5.46 14.06 11.65
C GLU A 53 5.30 13.71 13.14
N GLY A 54 6.38 13.22 13.76
CA GLY A 54 6.43 12.96 15.20
C GLY A 54 5.39 11.95 15.68
N GLU A 55 4.70 12.25 16.78
CA GLU A 55 3.70 11.35 17.38
C GLU A 55 2.51 11.09 16.46
N ALA A 56 2.06 12.09 15.70
CA ALA A 56 0.96 11.93 14.75
C ALA A 56 1.30 10.93 13.65
N GLN A 57 2.53 10.94 13.17
CA GLN A 57 3.01 9.95 12.19
C GLN A 57 3.02 8.53 12.77
N LEU A 58 3.40 8.36 14.04
CA LEU A 58 3.38 7.05 14.70
C LEU A 58 1.96 6.51 14.87
N VAL A 59 0.98 7.38 15.13
CA VAL A 59 -0.44 7.00 15.20
C VAL A 59 -0.93 6.51 13.84
N GLU A 60 -0.60 7.22 12.75
CA GLU A 60 -0.97 6.79 11.40
C GLU A 60 -0.21 5.52 10.98
N LEU A 61 1.05 5.35 11.36
CA LEU A 61 1.79 4.12 11.14
C LEU A 61 1.09 2.93 11.81
N GLN A 62 0.69 3.07 13.08
CA GLN A 62 -0.01 2.00 13.80
C GLN A 62 -1.34 1.66 13.13
N ARG A 63 -2.05 2.66 12.60
CA ARG A 63 -3.29 2.47 11.85
C ARG A 63 -3.05 1.64 10.57
N VAL A 64 -1.94 1.88 9.86
CA VAL A 64 -1.56 1.06 8.69
C VAL A 64 -1.20 -0.37 9.10
N VAL A 65 -0.44 -0.54 10.20
CA VAL A 65 -0.09 -1.87 10.75
C VAL A 65 -1.36 -2.67 11.08
N ASP A 66 -2.28 -2.06 11.84
CA ASP A 66 -3.53 -2.72 12.26
C ASP A 66 -4.40 -3.11 11.05
N ALA A 67 -4.47 -2.24 10.03
CA ALA A 67 -5.21 -2.50 8.82
C ALA A 67 -4.56 -3.61 7.97
N ALA A 68 -3.23 -3.62 7.86
CA ALA A 68 -2.50 -4.65 7.12
C ALA A 68 -2.69 -6.03 7.76
N HIS A 69 -2.56 -6.10 9.09
CA HIS A 69 -2.79 -7.34 9.83
C HIS A 69 -4.24 -7.85 9.66
N TYR A 70 -5.22 -6.97 9.89
CA TYR A 70 -6.63 -7.32 9.75
C TYR A 70 -6.99 -7.77 8.32
N GLY A 71 -6.54 -7.05 7.30
CA GLY A 71 -6.78 -7.42 5.92
C GLY A 71 -6.15 -8.76 5.55
N HIS A 72 -4.95 -9.04 6.09
CA HIS A 72 -4.29 -10.34 5.91
C HIS A 72 -5.10 -11.48 6.56
N GLU A 73 -5.64 -11.28 7.76
CA GLU A 73 -6.53 -12.26 8.42
C GLU A 73 -7.81 -12.53 7.61
N LEU A 74 -8.30 -11.53 6.87
CA LEU A 74 -9.43 -11.70 5.94
C LEU A 74 -9.06 -12.43 4.64
N GLY A 75 -7.78 -12.76 4.43
CA GLY A 75 -7.28 -13.44 3.25
C GLY A 75 -6.96 -12.53 2.07
N LEU A 76 -6.90 -11.21 2.28
CA LEU A 76 -6.50 -10.25 1.26
C LEU A 76 -4.97 -10.23 1.07
N ILE A 77 -4.54 -9.97 -0.15
CA ILE A 77 -3.16 -9.56 -0.45
C ILE A 77 -3.06 -8.08 -0.17
N ILE A 78 -2.10 -7.68 0.68
CA ILE A 78 -1.96 -6.30 1.14
C ILE A 78 -0.77 -5.65 0.45
N ASN A 79 -1.06 -4.59 -0.30
CA ASN A 79 -0.09 -3.65 -0.83
C ASN A 79 -0.22 -2.30 -0.11
N ALA A 80 0.74 -1.41 -0.28
CA ALA A 80 0.66 -0.05 0.24
C ALA A 80 1.32 0.95 -0.70
N GLY A 81 0.85 2.18 -0.67
CA GLY A 81 1.39 3.23 -1.52
C GLY A 81 0.83 4.61 -1.22
N HIS A 82 1.33 5.58 -1.94
CA HIS A 82 1.09 7.01 -1.86
C HIS A 82 1.89 7.74 -0.78
N GLY A 83 2.62 8.78 -1.21
CA GLY A 83 3.39 9.64 -0.33
C GLY A 83 4.70 9.03 0.19
N LEU A 84 5.03 7.79 -0.17
CA LEU A 84 6.26 7.15 0.29
C LEU A 84 7.50 7.71 -0.44
N HIS A 85 8.58 7.88 0.34
CA HIS A 85 9.85 8.40 -0.13
C HIS A 85 11.03 7.82 0.68
N TYR A 86 12.25 8.19 0.34
CA TYR A 86 13.49 7.62 0.88
C TYR A 86 13.66 7.73 2.41
N HIS A 87 12.95 8.65 3.07
CA HIS A 87 13.06 8.89 4.52
C HIS A 87 11.92 8.30 5.34
N ASN A 88 10.81 7.86 4.70
CA ASN A 88 9.66 7.31 5.42
C ASN A 88 9.29 5.87 5.01
N VAL A 89 9.87 5.35 3.93
CA VAL A 89 9.50 4.03 3.38
C VAL A 89 9.85 2.87 4.31
N ALA A 90 10.90 3.00 5.13
CA ALA A 90 11.42 1.89 5.93
C ALA A 90 10.39 1.33 6.92
N ALA A 91 9.66 2.19 7.64
CA ALA A 91 8.67 1.76 8.61
C ALA A 91 7.50 1.00 7.97
N ILE A 92 7.06 1.44 6.80
CA ILE A 92 6.00 0.72 6.04
C ILE A 92 6.54 -0.59 5.46
N ALA A 93 7.78 -0.61 4.97
CA ALA A 93 8.41 -1.82 4.45
C ALA A 93 8.62 -2.90 5.53
N GLN A 94 8.74 -2.55 6.79
CA GLN A 94 8.87 -3.48 7.93
C GLN A 94 7.59 -4.25 8.24
N ILE A 95 6.43 -3.79 7.78
CA ILE A 95 5.15 -4.47 8.03
C ILE A 95 5.12 -5.79 7.24
N PRO A 96 5.11 -6.95 7.91
CA PRO A 96 5.32 -8.24 7.23
C PRO A 96 4.20 -8.62 6.26
N GLU A 97 2.97 -8.17 6.54
CA GLU A 97 1.80 -8.46 5.71
C GLU A 97 1.78 -7.68 4.38
N ILE A 98 2.53 -6.58 4.27
CA ILE A 98 2.61 -5.81 3.03
C ILE A 98 3.59 -6.49 2.07
N VAL A 99 3.12 -6.90 0.91
CA VAL A 99 3.93 -7.64 -0.08
C VAL A 99 4.45 -6.78 -1.21
N GLU A 100 3.84 -5.62 -1.47
CA GLU A 100 4.21 -4.71 -2.55
C GLU A 100 4.07 -3.24 -2.10
N LEU A 101 5.02 -2.40 -2.50
CA LEU A 101 4.98 -0.95 -2.30
C LEU A 101 4.91 -0.25 -3.64
N ASN A 102 3.90 0.60 -3.82
CA ASN A 102 3.68 1.39 -5.03
C ASN A 102 4.21 2.81 -4.83
N ILE A 103 5.41 3.08 -5.36
CA ILE A 103 6.15 4.32 -5.16
C ILE A 103 6.55 4.90 -6.52
N GLY A 104 6.01 6.07 -6.86
CA GLY A 104 6.30 6.72 -8.14
C GLY A 104 6.95 8.09 -7.95
N HIS A 105 6.24 9.02 -7.32
CA HIS A 105 6.59 10.45 -7.26
C HIS A 105 8.02 10.70 -6.77
N SER A 106 8.40 10.16 -5.63
CA SER A 106 9.73 10.38 -5.03
C SER A 106 10.87 9.77 -5.86
N ILE A 107 10.62 8.61 -6.49
CA ILE A 107 11.59 7.94 -7.36
C ILE A 107 11.82 8.79 -8.60
N ILE A 108 10.77 9.26 -9.26
CA ILE A 108 10.88 10.10 -10.46
C ILE A 108 11.53 11.45 -10.14
N SER A 109 11.14 12.09 -9.03
CA SER A 109 11.75 13.34 -8.59
C SER A 109 13.27 13.20 -8.38
N ARG A 110 13.71 12.13 -7.74
CA ARG A 110 15.13 11.84 -7.55
C ARG A 110 15.82 11.51 -8.86
N ALA A 111 15.16 10.78 -9.73
CA ALA A 111 15.71 10.36 -11.02
C ALA A 111 16.06 11.53 -11.94
N VAL A 112 15.43 12.70 -11.77
CA VAL A 112 15.79 13.94 -12.49
C VAL A 112 17.24 14.37 -12.23
N PHE A 113 17.74 14.10 -11.02
CA PHE A 113 19.12 14.47 -10.62
C PHE A 113 20.09 13.30 -10.75
N ASP A 114 19.71 12.11 -10.32
CA ASP A 114 20.61 10.95 -10.15
C ASP A 114 20.46 9.91 -11.26
N GLY A 115 19.46 10.05 -12.13
CA GLY A 115 19.08 9.04 -13.10
C GLY A 115 18.19 7.94 -12.51
N LEU A 116 17.33 7.34 -13.35
CA LEU A 116 16.31 6.38 -12.91
C LEU A 116 16.93 5.12 -12.27
N ALA A 117 18.02 4.61 -12.83
CA ALA A 117 18.66 3.41 -12.32
C ALA A 117 19.13 3.58 -10.86
N MET A 118 19.75 4.71 -10.53
CA MET A 118 20.18 5.03 -9.16
C MET A 118 19.00 5.25 -8.23
N ALA A 119 18.00 6.00 -8.67
CA ALA A 119 16.81 6.28 -7.87
C ALA A 119 16.07 4.98 -7.47
N VAL A 120 15.87 4.06 -8.42
CA VAL A 120 15.22 2.76 -8.17
C VAL A 120 16.11 1.86 -7.30
N SER A 121 17.41 1.76 -7.59
CA SER A 121 18.35 0.93 -6.83
C SER A 121 18.39 1.33 -5.36
N GLU A 122 18.44 2.64 -5.08
CA GLU A 122 18.47 3.15 -3.70
C GLU A 122 17.14 2.87 -2.97
N MET A 123 16.00 3.09 -3.61
CA MET A 123 14.71 2.75 -3.02
C MET A 123 14.61 1.27 -2.69
N LYS A 124 15.03 0.42 -3.62
CA LYS A 124 15.04 -1.04 -3.40
C LYS A 124 15.98 -1.45 -2.27
N ARG A 125 17.15 -0.82 -2.16
CA ARG A 125 18.09 -1.05 -1.06
C ARG A 125 17.44 -0.78 0.30
N LEU A 126 16.79 0.39 0.45
CA LEU A 126 16.10 0.78 1.70
C LEU A 126 15.01 -0.21 2.08
N ILE A 127 14.19 -0.63 1.12
CA ILE A 127 13.13 -1.62 1.35
C ILE A 127 13.71 -2.96 1.79
N THR A 128 14.78 -3.43 1.12
CA THR A 128 15.41 -4.71 1.44
C THR A 128 16.06 -4.69 2.82
N GLU A 129 16.79 -3.62 3.16
CA GLU A 129 17.41 -3.47 4.48
C GLU A 129 16.37 -3.41 5.59
N ALA A 130 15.27 -2.67 5.40
CA ALA A 130 14.17 -2.60 6.37
C ALA A 130 13.54 -3.98 6.65
N ARG A 131 13.51 -4.85 5.66
CA ARG A 131 12.98 -6.23 5.78
C ARG A 131 13.93 -7.23 6.41
N SER A 132 15.24 -6.92 6.43
CA SER A 132 16.28 -7.85 6.90
C SER A 132 16.61 -7.68 8.38
N GLY A 133 16.13 -6.62 9.00
CA GLY A 133 16.30 -6.32 10.44
C GLY A 133 15.12 -6.77 11.25
#